data_7419d8482ac7d7832e0a57ec250bf4ae
#
_entry.id   7419d8482ac7d7832e0a57ec250bf4ae
#
_cell.length_a   1.000
_cell.length_b   1.000
_cell.length_c   1.000
_cell.angle_alpha   90.00
_cell.angle_beta   90.00
_cell.angle_gamma   90.00
#
_symmetry.space_group_name_H-M   'P 1'
#
loop_
_entity.id
_entity.type
_entity.pdbx_description
1 polymer ?
#
loop_
_entity_poly.entity_id
_entity_poly.type
_entity_poly.pdbx_seq_one_letter_code
_entity_poly.pdbx_strand_id
1 'polypeptide(L)'
;YWLIGFIIANLIFGAATWKLFKNAGKQAWQAYVPFLNIWKGLEIIHRPKWWIILFYLPIVGPIFWLVFFVDLGDSYGKIETKDKIIMVLTLGLYIFAVNYSDNPKYLGPEQRKPTFVSSLIFALVLATLVHNWFIQPMIVPTGSMENTIKIGDALFVEKVSHGARVP
;
A
#
# COMPACT_ATOMS: atom_id res chain seq x y z
N TYR A 1 -18.31 5.80 -15.72
CA TYR A 1 -17.09 6.62 -15.49
C TYR A 1 -16.03 5.86 -14.69
N TRP A 2 -16.39 5.09 -13.67
CA TRP A 2 -15.44 4.35 -12.82
C TRP A 2 -14.63 3.30 -13.59
N LEU A 3 -15.23 2.58 -14.53
CA LEU A 3 -14.54 1.60 -15.37
C LEU A 3 -13.46 2.24 -16.25
N ILE A 4 -13.75 3.41 -16.81
CA ILE A 4 -12.78 4.15 -17.62
C ILE A 4 -11.59 4.57 -16.75
N GLY A 5 -11.84 5.14 -15.57
CA GLY A 5 -10.78 5.50 -14.63
C GLY A 5 -9.93 4.30 -14.22
N PHE A 6 -10.56 3.16 -13.95
CA PHE A 6 -9.86 1.91 -13.61
C PHE A 6 -8.96 1.42 -14.75
N ILE A 7 -9.44 1.45 -15.99
CA ILE A 7 -8.65 1.07 -17.17
C ILE A 7 -7.46 2.02 -17.36
N ILE A 8 -7.69 3.34 -17.26
CA ILE A 8 -6.62 4.34 -17.38
C ILE A 8 -5.55 4.12 -16.30
N ALA A 9 -5.95 3.90 -15.05
CA ALA A 9 -5.01 3.63 -13.96
C ALA A 9 -4.17 2.38 -14.23
N ASN A 10 -4.76 1.30 -14.76
CA ASN A 10 -4.03 0.10 -15.13
C ASN A 10 -3.07 0.31 -16.32
N LEU A 11 -3.44 1.12 -17.29
CA LEU A 11 -2.55 1.49 -18.42
C LEU A 11 -1.35 2.31 -17.90
N ILE A 12 -1.58 3.28 -17.02
CA ILE A 12 -0.52 4.07 -16.38
C ILE A 12 0.41 3.16 -15.58
N PHE A 13 -0.15 2.25 -14.78
CA PHE A 13 0.65 1.28 -14.01
C PHE A 13 1.49 0.38 -14.94
N GLY A 14 0.89 -0.14 -16.02
CA GLY A 14 1.60 -0.93 -17.03
C GLY A 14 2.76 -0.14 -17.64
N ALA A 15 2.51 1.11 -18.08
CA ALA A 15 3.54 1.98 -18.62
C ALA A 15 4.66 2.28 -17.60
N ALA A 16 4.33 2.36 -16.32
CA ALA A 16 5.28 2.60 -15.24
C ALA A 16 6.16 1.38 -14.90
N THR A 17 5.76 0.17 -15.27
CA THR A 17 6.39 -1.05 -14.72
C THR A 17 6.76 -2.11 -15.75
N TRP A 18 6.39 -1.99 -17.03
CA TRP A 18 6.56 -3.05 -18.03
C TRP A 18 8.01 -3.51 -18.24
N LYS A 19 9.00 -2.59 -18.23
CA LYS A 19 10.43 -2.97 -18.34
C LYS A 19 10.90 -3.69 -17.08
N LEU A 20 10.41 -3.26 -15.91
CA LEU A 20 10.71 -3.93 -14.64
C LEU A 20 10.22 -5.37 -14.67
N PHE A 21 8.98 -5.60 -15.12
CA PHE A 21 8.45 -6.96 -15.28
C PHE A 21 9.30 -7.80 -16.23
N LYS A 22 9.69 -7.24 -17.38
CA LYS A 22 10.56 -7.92 -18.34
C LYS A 22 11.90 -8.29 -17.73
N ASN A 23 12.53 -7.39 -16.98
CA ASN A 23 13.84 -7.62 -16.36
C ASN A 23 13.78 -8.62 -15.19
N ALA A 24 12.62 -8.78 -14.56
CA ALA A 24 12.35 -9.83 -13.55
C ALA A 24 11.97 -11.20 -14.17
N GLY A 25 12.13 -11.37 -15.49
CA GLY A 25 11.79 -12.62 -16.18
C GLY A 25 10.30 -12.87 -16.38
N LYS A 26 9.47 -11.82 -16.24
CA LYS A 26 8.03 -11.87 -16.53
C LYS A 26 7.74 -11.29 -17.92
N GLN A 27 6.55 -11.55 -18.44
CA GLN A 27 6.15 -11.00 -19.74
C GLN A 27 5.66 -9.56 -19.56
N ALA A 28 6.09 -8.65 -20.44
CA ALA A 28 5.80 -7.21 -20.35
C ALA A 28 4.29 -6.89 -20.36
N TRP A 29 3.47 -7.66 -21.11
CA TRP A 29 2.02 -7.45 -21.18
C TRP A 29 1.31 -7.72 -19.85
N GLN A 30 1.89 -8.55 -18.97
CA GLN A 30 1.32 -8.87 -17.66
C GLN A 30 1.21 -7.63 -16.75
N ALA A 31 2.03 -6.60 -17.00
CA ALA A 31 1.97 -5.33 -16.29
C ALA A 31 0.68 -4.53 -16.62
N TYR A 32 0.06 -4.77 -17.77
CA TYR A 32 -1.12 -4.02 -18.23
C TYR A 32 -2.44 -4.69 -17.85
N VAL A 33 -2.44 -5.97 -17.47
CA VAL A 33 -3.66 -6.71 -17.16
C VAL A 33 -4.04 -6.50 -15.69
N PRO A 34 -5.24 -5.97 -15.39
CA PRO A 34 -5.73 -5.81 -14.03
C PRO A 34 -5.66 -7.12 -13.24
N PHE A 35 -5.47 -7.04 -11.95
CA PHE A 35 -5.25 -8.17 -11.02
C PHE A 35 -3.99 -8.98 -11.30
N LEU A 36 -3.69 -9.32 -12.57
CA LEU A 36 -2.50 -10.06 -12.93
C LEU A 36 -1.22 -9.25 -12.69
N ASN A 37 -1.29 -7.93 -12.93
CA ASN A 37 -0.20 -7.01 -12.66
C ASN A 37 0.19 -6.98 -11.18
N ILE A 38 -0.78 -6.92 -10.28
CA ILE A 38 -0.53 -6.98 -8.83
C ILE A 38 -0.01 -8.36 -8.44
N TRP A 39 -0.67 -9.43 -8.94
CA TRP A 39 -0.26 -10.80 -8.66
C TRP A 39 1.20 -11.07 -9.06
N LYS A 40 1.57 -10.71 -10.29
CA LYS A 40 2.94 -10.87 -10.78
C LYS A 40 3.91 -9.90 -10.11
N GLY A 41 3.47 -8.70 -9.81
CA GLY A 41 4.25 -7.76 -9.02
C GLY A 41 4.58 -8.30 -7.62
N LEU A 42 3.62 -8.90 -6.92
CA LEU A 42 3.84 -9.54 -5.63
C LEU A 42 4.82 -10.73 -5.73
N GLU A 43 4.81 -11.47 -6.84
CA GLU A 43 5.83 -12.50 -7.10
C GLU A 43 7.25 -11.89 -7.26
N ILE A 44 7.37 -10.77 -7.96
CA ILE A 44 8.65 -10.07 -8.16
C ILE A 44 9.22 -9.58 -6.84
N ILE A 45 8.38 -9.04 -5.97
CA ILE A 45 8.79 -8.54 -4.65
C ILE A 45 8.79 -9.62 -3.56
N HIS A 46 8.50 -10.87 -3.89
CA HIS A 46 8.38 -12.02 -2.96
C HIS A 46 7.51 -11.73 -1.73
N ARG A 47 6.35 -11.09 -1.97
CA ARG A 47 5.33 -10.88 -0.94
C ARG A 47 4.20 -11.91 -1.07
N PRO A 48 3.49 -12.21 0.03
CA PRO A 48 2.42 -13.20 0.00
C PRO A 48 1.27 -12.75 -0.91
N LYS A 49 0.76 -13.66 -1.72
CA LYS A 49 -0.25 -13.39 -2.75
C LYS A 49 -1.59 -12.89 -2.19
N TRP A 50 -1.92 -13.23 -0.94
CA TRP A 50 -3.15 -12.76 -0.29
C TRP A 50 -3.20 -11.24 -0.11
N TRP A 51 -2.04 -10.56 -0.19
CA TRP A 51 -1.99 -9.10 -0.17
C TRP A 51 -2.83 -8.45 -1.26
N ILE A 52 -3.12 -9.16 -2.36
CA ILE A 52 -3.97 -8.63 -3.43
C ILE A 52 -5.32 -8.11 -2.90
N ILE A 53 -5.88 -8.73 -1.86
CA ILE A 53 -7.12 -8.30 -1.24
C ILE A 53 -6.96 -6.91 -0.62
N LEU A 54 -5.81 -6.64 0.01
CA LEU A 54 -5.54 -5.38 0.70
C LEU A 54 -5.42 -4.18 -0.26
N PHE A 55 -5.00 -4.42 -1.51
CA PHE A 55 -4.92 -3.37 -2.53
C PHE A 55 -6.29 -2.81 -2.93
N TYR A 56 -7.36 -3.59 -2.77
CA TYR A 56 -8.72 -3.19 -3.15
C TYR A 56 -9.54 -2.66 -1.96
N LEU A 57 -8.99 -2.66 -0.75
CA LEU A 57 -9.65 -2.03 0.39
C LEU A 57 -9.52 -0.50 0.30
N PRO A 58 -10.64 0.25 0.46
CA PRO A 58 -10.66 1.69 0.14
C PRO A 58 -9.71 2.54 1.00
N ILE A 59 -9.50 2.19 2.27
CA ILE A 59 -8.65 2.96 3.19
C ILE A 59 -7.21 2.44 3.17
N VAL A 60 -7.07 1.12 3.12
CA VAL A 60 -5.78 0.43 3.25
C VAL A 60 -5.06 0.33 1.90
N GLY A 61 -5.83 0.21 0.81
CA GLY A 61 -5.30 0.03 -0.54
C GLY A 61 -4.27 1.06 -0.95
N PRO A 62 -4.52 2.37 -0.84
CA PRO A 62 -3.54 3.40 -1.20
C PRO A 62 -2.21 3.25 -0.47
N ILE A 63 -2.24 2.84 0.81
CA ILE A 63 -1.02 2.63 1.61
C ILE A 63 -0.27 1.39 1.11
N PHE A 64 -0.99 0.30 0.80
CA PHE A 64 -0.38 -0.91 0.22
C PHE A 64 0.23 -0.65 -1.16
N TRP A 65 -0.37 0.23 -1.98
CA TRP A 65 0.24 0.68 -3.23
C TRP A 65 1.59 1.37 -3.01
N LEU A 66 1.70 2.25 -2.00
CA LEU A 66 2.97 2.89 -1.65
C LEU A 66 4.03 1.88 -1.20
N VAL A 67 3.65 0.95 -0.30
CA VAL A 67 4.55 -0.14 0.13
C VAL A 67 5.01 -0.97 -1.06
N PHE A 68 4.10 -1.30 -1.98
CA PHE A 68 4.42 -2.05 -3.18
C PHE A 68 5.44 -1.34 -4.06
N PHE A 69 5.28 -0.04 -4.31
CA PHE A 69 6.23 0.73 -5.11
C PHE A 69 7.60 0.85 -4.45
N VAL A 70 7.65 1.03 -3.13
CA VAL A 70 8.91 1.04 -2.37
C VAL A 70 9.60 -0.32 -2.47
N ASP A 71 8.89 -1.41 -2.22
CA ASP A 71 9.41 -2.78 -2.31
C ASP A 71 9.87 -3.13 -3.74
N LEU A 72 9.14 -2.65 -4.74
CA LEU A 72 9.50 -2.81 -6.14
C LEU A 72 10.79 -2.05 -6.45
N GLY A 73 10.92 -0.80 -6.00
CA GLY A 73 12.15 0.00 -6.15
C GLY A 73 13.35 -0.68 -5.47
N ASP A 74 13.17 -1.20 -4.27
CA ASP A 74 14.21 -1.95 -3.54
C ASP A 74 14.72 -3.16 -4.35
N SER A 75 13.81 -3.88 -5.03
CA SER A 75 14.17 -5.03 -5.86
C SER A 75 15.01 -4.67 -7.09
N TYR A 76 15.08 -3.37 -7.44
CA TYR A 76 15.88 -2.82 -8.54
C TYR A 76 17.04 -1.92 -8.06
N GLY A 77 17.47 -2.08 -6.82
CA GLY A 77 18.65 -1.42 -6.29
C GLY A 77 18.44 0.00 -5.77
N LYS A 78 17.19 0.47 -5.68
CA LYS A 78 16.86 1.77 -5.07
C LYS A 78 16.70 1.64 -3.55
N ILE A 79 17.76 1.17 -2.90
CA ILE A 79 17.79 0.79 -1.48
C ILE A 79 18.00 2.02 -0.57
N GLU A 80 18.45 3.14 -1.13
CA GLU A 80 18.74 4.34 -0.34
C GLU A 80 17.47 4.93 0.27
N THR A 81 17.59 5.45 1.49
CA THR A 81 16.48 6.11 2.18
C THR A 81 15.91 7.29 1.39
N LYS A 82 16.77 7.99 0.64
CA LYS A 82 16.38 9.11 -0.25
C LYS A 82 15.41 8.64 -1.34
N ASP A 83 15.73 7.55 -2.03
CA ASP A 83 14.86 6.98 -3.09
C ASP A 83 13.51 6.56 -2.53
N LYS A 84 13.48 5.97 -1.33
CA LYS A 84 12.24 5.57 -0.65
C LYS A 84 11.38 6.77 -0.26
N ILE A 85 12.01 7.83 0.27
CA ILE A 85 11.30 9.08 0.60
C ILE A 85 10.71 9.71 -0.67
N ILE A 86 11.48 9.79 -1.75
CA ILE A 86 11.01 10.30 -3.04
C ILE A 86 9.85 9.44 -3.56
N MET A 87 9.94 8.10 -3.46
CA MET A 87 8.88 7.19 -3.88
C MET A 87 7.57 7.46 -3.13
N VAL A 88 7.65 7.69 -1.81
CA VAL A 88 6.49 8.00 -0.97
C VAL A 88 5.93 9.39 -1.28
N LEU A 89 6.79 10.42 -1.38
CA LEU A 89 6.37 11.79 -1.67
C LEU A 89 5.74 11.94 -3.06
N THR A 90 6.21 11.17 -4.04
CA THR A 90 5.66 11.17 -5.41
C THR A 90 4.49 10.19 -5.57
N LEU A 91 3.99 9.59 -4.48
CA LEU A 91 2.92 8.59 -4.51
C LEU A 91 3.19 7.43 -5.49
N GLY A 92 4.46 7.03 -5.59
CA GLY A 92 4.89 5.94 -6.48
C GLY A 92 5.23 6.37 -7.91
N LEU A 93 5.03 7.64 -8.31
CA LEU A 93 5.37 8.09 -9.66
C LEU A 93 6.87 7.99 -9.97
N TYR A 94 7.73 8.02 -8.94
CA TYR A 94 9.16 7.80 -9.11
C TYR A 94 9.50 6.46 -9.78
N ILE A 95 8.60 5.48 -9.74
CA ILE A 95 8.79 4.18 -10.41
C ILE A 95 8.94 4.35 -11.94
N PHE A 96 8.35 5.40 -12.54
CA PHE A 96 8.58 5.73 -13.96
C PHE A 96 10.07 6.02 -14.20
N ALA A 97 10.69 6.84 -13.37
CA ALA A 97 12.12 7.14 -13.50
C ALA A 97 12.96 5.86 -13.36
N VAL A 98 12.60 4.97 -12.45
CA VAL A 98 13.28 3.68 -12.29
C VAL A 98 13.08 2.79 -13.51
N ASN A 99 11.86 2.71 -14.04
CA ASN A 99 11.50 1.88 -15.21
C ASN A 99 12.21 2.36 -16.50
N TYR A 100 12.37 3.67 -16.66
CA TYR A 100 13.00 4.29 -17.85
C TYR A 100 14.48 4.62 -17.68
N SER A 101 15.07 4.29 -16.52
CA SER A 101 16.52 4.42 -16.34
C SER A 101 17.28 3.41 -17.21
N ASP A 102 18.57 3.69 -17.45
CA ASP A 102 19.43 2.81 -18.24
C ASP A 102 19.65 1.48 -17.51
N ASN A 103 19.03 0.41 -18.03
CA ASN A 103 19.15 -0.97 -17.57
C ASN A 103 18.88 -1.20 -16.07
N PRO A 104 17.62 -1.09 -15.60
CA PRO A 104 17.28 -1.47 -14.24
C PRO A 104 17.53 -2.98 -14.06
N LYS A 105 18.62 -3.33 -13.36
CA LYS A 105 18.94 -4.72 -13.05
C LYS A 105 18.04 -5.21 -11.92
N TYR A 106 17.39 -6.33 -12.14
CA TYR A 106 16.67 -7.02 -11.07
C TYR A 106 17.69 -7.68 -10.12
N LEU A 107 17.74 -7.21 -8.89
CA LEU A 107 18.65 -7.71 -7.85
C LEU A 107 17.97 -8.70 -6.90
N GLY A 108 16.65 -8.81 -7.00
CA GLY A 108 15.85 -9.62 -6.10
C GLY A 108 15.60 -8.96 -4.74
N PRO A 109 14.71 -9.55 -3.94
CA PRO A 109 14.33 -9.01 -2.64
C PRO A 109 15.35 -9.29 -1.53
N GLU A 110 16.36 -10.12 -1.77
CA GLU A 110 17.38 -10.51 -0.77
C GLU A 110 18.23 -9.33 -0.28
N GLN A 111 18.36 -8.28 -1.10
CA GLN A 111 19.07 -7.07 -0.73
C GLN A 111 18.22 -6.06 0.06
N ARG A 112 17.00 -6.42 0.35
CA ARG A 112 16.06 -5.57 1.06
C ARG A 112 16.51 -5.36 2.50
N LYS A 113 17.08 -4.19 2.79
CA LYS A 113 17.38 -3.81 4.18
C LYS A 113 16.11 -3.26 4.82
N PRO A 114 15.73 -3.72 6.03
CA PRO A 114 14.65 -3.08 6.77
C PRO A 114 15.07 -1.63 7.04
N THR A 115 14.41 -0.71 6.35
CA THR A 115 14.64 0.72 6.52
C THR A 115 13.59 1.26 7.48
N PHE A 116 13.95 2.28 8.27
CA PHE A 116 13.01 2.98 9.15
C PHE A 116 11.72 3.37 8.41
N VAL A 117 11.82 3.82 7.15
CA VAL A 117 10.67 4.19 6.31
C VAL A 117 9.73 2.99 6.07
N SER A 118 10.25 1.81 5.75
CA SER A 118 9.40 0.63 5.52
C SER A 118 8.73 0.16 6.81
N SER A 119 9.42 0.24 7.94
CA SER A 119 8.86 -0.08 9.26
C SER A 119 7.80 0.93 9.68
N LEU A 120 8.03 2.23 9.42
CA LEU A 120 7.07 3.29 9.69
C LEU A 120 5.79 3.12 8.85
N ILE A 121 5.94 2.85 7.55
CA ILE A 121 4.78 2.60 6.67
C ILE A 121 4.00 1.39 7.16
N PHE A 122 4.67 0.29 7.53
CA PHE A 122 4.02 -0.89 8.09
C PHE A 122 3.27 -0.56 9.39
N ALA A 123 3.88 0.19 10.29
CA ALA A 123 3.25 0.62 11.54
C ALA A 123 2.01 1.51 11.29
N LEU A 124 2.08 2.43 10.32
CA LEU A 124 0.94 3.27 9.92
C LEU A 124 -0.21 2.42 9.33
N VAL A 125 0.11 1.43 8.50
CA VAL A 125 -0.88 0.49 7.95
C VAL A 125 -1.56 -0.26 9.09
N LEU A 126 -0.77 -0.83 9.99
CA LEU A 126 -1.30 -1.60 11.12
C LEU A 126 -2.16 -0.71 12.03
N ALA A 127 -1.69 0.48 12.38
CA ALA A 127 -2.43 1.44 13.19
C ALA A 127 -3.76 1.84 12.52
N THR A 128 -3.75 2.10 11.20
CA THR A 128 -4.94 2.44 10.42
C THR A 128 -5.94 1.29 10.38
N LEU A 129 -5.47 0.06 10.21
CA LEU A 129 -6.32 -1.13 10.26
C LEU A 129 -6.99 -1.30 11.63
N VAL A 130 -6.19 -1.23 12.70
CA VAL A 130 -6.69 -1.37 14.07
C VAL A 130 -7.70 -0.27 14.40
N HIS A 131 -7.35 0.99 14.08
CA HIS A 131 -8.22 2.14 14.36
C HIS A 131 -9.56 2.08 13.59
N ASN A 132 -9.54 1.73 12.32
CA ASN A 132 -10.77 1.76 11.52
C ASN A 132 -11.65 0.52 11.69
N TRP A 133 -11.05 -0.64 11.95
CA TRP A 133 -11.79 -1.90 11.94
C TRP A 133 -12.06 -2.49 13.32
N PHE A 134 -11.22 -2.22 14.30
CA PHE A 134 -11.32 -2.86 15.60
C PHE A 134 -11.69 -1.90 16.74
N ILE A 135 -11.00 -0.78 16.88
CA ILE A 135 -11.11 0.10 18.03
C ILE A 135 -11.20 1.55 17.56
N GLN A 136 -12.21 2.26 18.00
CA GLN A 136 -12.34 3.69 17.76
C GLN A 136 -12.35 4.45 19.08
N PRO A 137 -11.37 5.34 19.34
CA PRO A 137 -11.44 6.25 20.47
C PRO A 137 -12.54 7.30 20.20
N MET A 138 -13.42 7.49 21.17
CA MET A 138 -14.46 8.50 21.16
C MET A 138 -14.40 9.32 22.44
N ILE A 139 -14.63 10.60 22.32
CA ILE A 139 -14.78 11.50 23.46
C ILE A 139 -16.27 11.77 23.63
N VAL A 140 -16.77 11.71 24.84
CA VAL A 140 -18.18 11.96 25.16
C VAL A 140 -18.46 13.45 25.08
N PRO A 141 -19.23 13.95 24.08
CA PRO A 141 -19.45 15.37 23.87
C PRO A 141 -20.64 15.92 24.68
N THR A 142 -21.51 15.08 25.21
CA THR A 142 -22.77 15.50 25.85
C THR A 142 -23.08 14.74 27.13
N GLY A 143 -23.79 15.37 28.06
CA GLY A 143 -24.13 14.82 29.37
C GLY A 143 -25.35 13.89 29.45
N SER A 144 -25.81 13.33 28.34
CA SER A 144 -27.00 12.46 28.32
C SER A 144 -26.88 11.17 29.16
N MET A 145 -25.65 10.81 29.55
CA MET A 145 -25.34 9.64 30.38
C MET A 145 -24.51 10.00 31.62
N GLU A 146 -24.67 11.18 32.18
CA GLU A 146 -23.85 11.72 33.29
C GLU A 146 -23.74 10.83 34.53
N ASN A 147 -24.73 9.98 34.78
CA ASN A 147 -24.70 9.06 35.94
C ASN A 147 -23.69 7.91 35.78
N THR A 148 -23.23 7.65 34.54
CA THR A 148 -22.33 6.52 34.23
C THR A 148 -21.06 6.97 33.54
N ILE A 149 -21.15 7.97 32.65
CA ILE A 149 -20.06 8.45 31.79
C ILE A 149 -20.09 9.97 31.82
N LYS A 150 -18.98 10.61 32.20
CA LYS A 150 -18.89 12.08 32.31
C LYS A 150 -18.53 12.73 30.97
N ILE A 151 -18.94 13.97 30.78
CA ILE A 151 -18.51 14.80 29.65
C ILE A 151 -16.98 14.89 29.66
N GLY A 152 -16.35 14.56 28.51
CA GLY A 152 -14.90 14.58 28.37
C GLY A 152 -14.22 13.23 28.62
N ASP A 153 -14.94 12.20 29.07
CA ASP A 153 -14.37 10.85 29.20
C ASP A 153 -13.98 10.30 27.82
N ALA A 154 -12.81 9.71 27.74
CA ALA A 154 -12.33 9.01 26.56
C ALA A 154 -12.73 7.52 26.65
N LEU A 155 -13.48 7.08 25.67
CA LEU A 155 -13.96 5.69 25.57
C LEU A 155 -13.32 5.02 24.35
N PHE A 156 -12.97 3.74 24.50
CA PHE A 156 -12.60 2.89 23.37
C PHE A 156 -13.82 2.05 22.99
N VAL A 157 -14.35 2.30 21.79
CA VAL A 157 -15.50 1.55 21.27
C VAL A 157 -14.98 0.39 20.44
N GLU A 158 -15.29 -0.83 20.86
CA GLU A 158 -15.05 -2.03 20.07
C GLU A 158 -16.10 -2.15 18.97
N LYS A 159 -15.64 -2.33 17.74
CA LYS A 159 -16.53 -2.45 16.56
C LYS A 159 -16.88 -3.89 16.20
N VAL A 160 -16.14 -4.88 16.71
CA VAL A 160 -16.23 -6.27 16.27
C VAL A 160 -17.45 -6.95 16.86
N SER A 161 -17.78 -6.74 18.13
CA SER A 161 -18.87 -7.41 18.83
C SER A 161 -20.28 -6.99 18.36
N HIS A 162 -20.42 -5.80 17.76
CA HIS A 162 -21.68 -5.24 17.27
C HIS A 162 -21.82 -5.21 15.74
N GLY A 163 -20.91 -5.88 15.03
CA GLY A 163 -20.84 -5.90 13.58
C GLY A 163 -20.06 -4.68 13.03
N ALA A 164 -18.99 -4.96 12.30
CA ALA A 164 -18.22 -3.95 11.61
C ALA A 164 -19.11 -3.27 10.56
N ARG A 165 -19.55 -2.04 10.82
CA ARG A 165 -20.20 -1.22 9.81
C ARG A 165 -19.07 -0.68 8.90
N VAL A 166 -19.12 -1.06 7.64
CA VAL A 166 -18.31 -0.44 6.60
C VAL A 166 -18.81 1.01 6.45
N PRO A 167 -17.98 2.03 6.64
CA PRO A 167 -18.38 3.41 6.44
C PRO A 167 -18.71 3.71 4.98
#